data_b36bc776a1711955822a36efa168eb6a
#
_entry.id   b36bc776a1711955822a36efa168eb6a
#
_cell.length_a   1.000
_cell.length_b   1.000
_cell.length_c   1.000
_cell.angle_alpha   90.00
_cell.angle_beta   90.00
_cell.angle_gamma   90.00
#
_symmetry.space_group_name_H-M   'P 1'
#
loop_
_entity.id
_entity.type
_entity.pdbx_description
1 polymer ?
#
loop_
_entity_poly.entity_id
_entity_poly.type
_entity_poly.pdbx_seq_one_letter_code
_entity_poly.pdbx_strand_id
1 'polypeptide(L)'
;HELIVTPSGKQLFLHAQTILQEISTARAEITQLQKKKLRFGMPPIIGNEYFPKLSSYFIKHELMNQIEITDGGSRDLYGMIRQGRIDLAVLGSTQPIVDQYLETELLLDKRFMIVVPPTHPLSKQDTVSFKDIADEQFVLLNEHYVHPAAFTKLSKQTHTHPKVVYQSNDLTILKSMVRENVGIGFLAEIAVHPEDHLVCLPLSDEVQPRFLISLAKRTQQIVTPLQEQVVQVIHEFVTAQKNSSS
;
A
#
# COMPACT_ATOMS: atom_id res chain seq x y z
N HIS A 1 -23.58 18.27 -32.35
CA HIS A 1 -24.16 18.74 -31.07
C HIS A 1 -23.45 18.04 -29.93
N GLU A 2 -22.69 18.79 -29.17
CA GLU A 2 -22.06 18.28 -27.95
C GLU A 2 -23.11 18.21 -26.85
N LEU A 3 -23.30 17.02 -26.24
CA LEU A 3 -24.21 16.84 -25.10
C LEU A 3 -23.53 17.36 -23.84
N ILE A 4 -24.04 18.45 -23.29
CA ILE A 4 -23.54 19.03 -22.04
C ILE A 4 -24.48 18.62 -20.90
N VAL A 5 -23.92 18.01 -19.86
CA VAL A 5 -24.66 17.60 -18.66
C VAL A 5 -25.03 18.85 -17.84
N THR A 6 -26.33 19.04 -17.57
CA THR A 6 -26.82 20.14 -16.73
C THR A 6 -26.36 20.02 -15.27
N PRO A 7 -26.34 21.12 -14.49
CA PRO A 7 -26.02 21.06 -13.05
C PRO A 7 -26.92 20.07 -12.29
N SER A 8 -28.23 20.05 -12.57
CA SER A 8 -29.17 19.06 -11.98
C SER A 8 -28.84 17.62 -12.39
N GLY A 9 -28.41 17.41 -13.65
CA GLY A 9 -27.97 16.10 -14.13
C GLY A 9 -26.71 15.63 -13.42
N LYS A 10 -25.74 16.53 -13.15
CA LYS A 10 -24.56 16.22 -12.35
C LYS A 10 -24.92 15.82 -10.92
N GLN A 11 -25.85 16.54 -10.29
CA GLN A 11 -26.30 16.24 -8.94
C GLN A 11 -27.02 14.88 -8.88
N LEU A 12 -27.92 14.61 -9.83
CA LEU A 12 -28.60 13.33 -9.96
C LEU A 12 -27.60 12.18 -10.16
N PHE A 13 -26.58 12.38 -10.98
CA PHE A 13 -25.54 11.39 -11.23
C PHE A 13 -24.79 11.01 -9.94
N LEU A 14 -24.43 11.99 -9.09
CA LEU A 14 -23.76 11.72 -7.81
C LEU A 14 -24.65 10.89 -6.87
N HIS A 15 -25.95 11.25 -6.76
CA HIS A 15 -26.89 10.46 -5.95
C HIS A 15 -27.11 9.07 -6.54
N ALA A 16 -27.25 8.93 -7.85
CA ALA A 16 -27.40 7.64 -8.51
C ALA A 16 -26.20 6.72 -8.28
N GLN A 17 -24.97 7.26 -8.36
CA GLN A 17 -23.76 6.50 -8.03
C GLN A 17 -23.80 5.98 -6.59
N THR A 18 -24.19 6.83 -5.63
CA THR A 18 -24.28 6.43 -4.22
C THR A 18 -25.31 5.32 -4.03
N ILE A 19 -26.51 5.46 -4.61
CA ILE A 19 -27.59 4.44 -4.51
C ILE A 19 -27.13 3.10 -5.13
N LEU A 20 -26.54 3.12 -6.32
CA LEU A 20 -26.06 1.91 -6.98
C LEU A 20 -24.92 1.26 -6.18
N GLN A 21 -24.05 2.06 -5.56
CA GLN A 21 -23.00 1.59 -4.68
C GLN A 21 -23.58 0.88 -3.46
N GLU A 22 -24.57 1.47 -2.78
CA GLU A 22 -25.24 0.88 -1.62
C GLU A 22 -25.94 -0.44 -1.96
N ILE A 23 -26.64 -0.52 -3.11
CA ILE A 23 -27.26 -1.76 -3.59
C ILE A 23 -26.19 -2.84 -3.82
N SER A 24 -25.06 -2.49 -4.45
CA SER A 24 -23.96 -3.43 -4.70
C SER A 24 -23.37 -3.94 -3.38
N THR A 25 -23.17 -3.04 -2.43
CA THR A 25 -22.65 -3.34 -1.08
C THR A 25 -23.59 -4.29 -0.34
N ALA A 26 -24.89 -3.97 -0.29
CA ALA A 26 -25.89 -4.81 0.38
C ALA A 26 -25.95 -6.24 -0.22
N ARG A 27 -25.89 -6.37 -1.56
CA ARG A 27 -25.84 -7.67 -2.22
C ARG A 27 -24.57 -8.45 -1.84
N ALA A 28 -23.41 -7.78 -1.82
CA ALA A 28 -22.15 -8.40 -1.45
C ALA A 28 -22.16 -8.89 0.00
N GLU A 29 -22.72 -8.12 0.93
CA GLU A 29 -22.86 -8.49 2.34
C GLU A 29 -23.76 -9.70 2.54
N ILE A 30 -24.96 -9.72 1.92
CA ILE A 30 -25.88 -10.85 2.01
C ILE A 30 -25.20 -12.13 1.46
N THR A 31 -24.49 -12.00 0.32
CA THR A 31 -23.75 -13.14 -0.25
C THR A 31 -22.64 -13.59 0.67
N GLN A 32 -21.96 -12.67 1.37
CA GLN A 32 -20.87 -12.97 2.27
C GLN A 32 -21.33 -13.70 3.53
N LEU A 33 -22.48 -13.35 4.10
CA LEU A 33 -23.07 -14.07 5.23
C LEU A 33 -23.33 -15.57 4.91
N GLN A 34 -23.43 -15.92 3.63
CA GLN A 34 -23.59 -17.30 3.16
C GLN A 34 -22.23 -17.99 2.87
N LYS A 35 -21.15 -17.22 2.72
CA LYS A 35 -19.80 -17.74 2.45
C LYS A 35 -19.06 -18.03 3.76
N LYS A 36 -18.34 -19.15 3.75
CA LYS A 36 -17.51 -19.58 4.91
C LYS A 36 -16.11 -18.96 4.92
N LYS A 37 -15.77 -18.04 3.99
CA LYS A 37 -14.41 -17.48 3.85
C LYS A 37 -14.41 -15.97 3.98
N LEU A 38 -13.42 -15.44 4.72
CA LEU A 38 -13.11 -14.02 4.83
C LEU A 38 -12.28 -13.57 3.62
N ARG A 39 -12.70 -12.51 2.93
CA ARG A 39 -11.95 -11.91 1.82
C ARG A 39 -11.02 -10.84 2.37
N PHE A 40 -9.73 -11.10 2.23
CA PHE A 40 -8.66 -10.26 2.80
C PHE A 40 -7.80 -9.66 1.69
N GLY A 41 -7.80 -8.33 1.58
CA GLY A 41 -7.02 -7.59 0.59
C GLY A 41 -5.61 -7.27 1.11
N MET A 42 -4.58 -7.49 0.26
CA MET A 42 -3.21 -7.18 0.62
C MET A 42 -2.41 -6.70 -0.59
N PRO A 43 -1.79 -5.49 -0.54
CA PRO A 43 -0.94 -5.00 -1.63
C PRO A 43 0.33 -5.84 -1.75
N PRO A 44 0.86 -6.06 -2.98
CA PRO A 44 2.00 -6.94 -3.21
C PRO A 44 3.25 -6.60 -2.37
N ILE A 45 3.59 -5.33 -2.21
CA ILE A 45 4.76 -4.91 -1.40
C ILE A 45 4.61 -5.35 0.05
N ILE A 46 3.43 -5.15 0.63
CA ILE A 46 3.12 -5.53 2.02
C ILE A 46 3.03 -7.06 2.11
N GLY A 47 2.38 -7.69 1.11
CA GLY A 47 2.21 -9.13 1.03
C GLY A 47 3.54 -9.87 0.95
N ASN A 48 4.44 -9.45 0.07
CA ASN A 48 5.74 -10.08 -0.10
C ASN A 48 6.57 -10.07 1.20
N GLU A 49 6.52 -8.99 1.97
CA GLU A 49 7.25 -8.90 3.24
C GLU A 49 6.57 -9.67 4.38
N TYR A 50 5.26 -9.49 4.53
CA TYR A 50 4.59 -9.91 5.77
C TYR A 50 3.74 -11.16 5.63
N PHE A 51 3.19 -11.48 4.45
CA PHE A 51 2.26 -12.59 4.32
C PHE A 51 2.90 -13.97 4.56
N PRO A 52 4.14 -14.27 4.13
CA PRO A 52 4.78 -15.54 4.48
C PRO A 52 4.89 -15.76 5.99
N LYS A 53 5.22 -14.71 6.75
CA LYS A 53 5.30 -14.75 8.21
C LYS A 53 3.91 -14.80 8.85
N LEU A 54 2.97 -13.98 8.40
CA LEU A 54 1.59 -13.92 8.89
C LEU A 54 0.83 -15.24 8.62
N SER A 55 1.10 -15.90 7.49
CA SER A 55 0.49 -17.19 7.16
C SER A 55 0.77 -18.27 8.19
N SER A 56 1.95 -18.25 8.82
CA SER A 56 2.30 -19.18 9.91
C SER A 56 1.39 -18.97 11.13
N TYR A 57 1.02 -17.71 11.42
CA TYR A 57 0.05 -17.40 12.48
C TYR A 57 -1.35 -17.86 12.10
N PHE A 58 -1.79 -17.65 10.86
CA PHE A 58 -3.09 -18.14 10.38
C PHE A 58 -3.17 -19.66 10.40
N ILE A 59 -2.08 -20.38 10.09
CA ILE A 59 -2.02 -21.83 10.18
C ILE A 59 -2.14 -22.28 11.64
N LYS A 60 -1.38 -21.66 12.56
CA LYS A 60 -1.40 -21.96 14.00
C LYS A 60 -2.81 -21.82 14.60
N HIS A 61 -3.59 -20.87 14.12
CA HIS A 61 -4.97 -20.59 14.57
C HIS A 61 -6.05 -21.26 13.70
N GLU A 62 -5.68 -22.18 12.78
CA GLU A 62 -6.57 -22.91 11.88
C GLU A 62 -7.43 -22.02 10.97
N LEU A 63 -6.93 -20.78 10.66
CA LEU A 63 -7.65 -19.77 9.88
C LEU A 63 -7.29 -19.78 8.39
N MET A 64 -6.15 -20.36 7.99
CA MET A 64 -5.62 -20.25 6.64
C MET A 64 -6.61 -20.69 5.54
N ASN A 65 -7.35 -21.77 5.78
CA ASN A 65 -8.34 -22.29 4.84
C ASN A 65 -9.64 -21.47 4.81
N GLN A 66 -9.81 -20.55 5.76
CA GLN A 66 -11.00 -19.70 5.91
C GLN A 66 -10.77 -18.28 5.36
N ILE A 67 -9.57 -18.01 4.84
CA ILE A 67 -9.19 -16.70 4.28
C ILE A 67 -9.01 -16.84 2.76
N GLU A 68 -9.57 -15.90 2.02
CA GLU A 68 -9.36 -15.73 0.58
C GLU A 68 -8.59 -14.43 0.36
N ILE A 69 -7.34 -14.56 -0.12
CA ILE A 69 -6.48 -13.41 -0.36
C ILE A 69 -6.82 -12.77 -1.70
N THR A 70 -6.92 -11.45 -1.72
CA THR A 70 -7.06 -10.63 -2.92
C THR A 70 -5.87 -9.70 -3.05
N ASP A 71 -5.09 -9.86 -4.12
CA ASP A 71 -3.98 -8.98 -4.43
C ASP A 71 -4.46 -7.76 -5.21
N GLY A 72 -3.83 -6.62 -4.98
CA GLY A 72 -4.11 -5.38 -5.69
C GLY A 72 -3.39 -4.19 -5.08
N GLY A 73 -3.25 -3.10 -5.83
CA GLY A 73 -2.73 -1.85 -5.29
C GLY A 73 -3.61 -1.31 -4.16
N SER A 74 -3.01 -0.56 -3.22
CA SER A 74 -3.78 0.01 -2.09
C SER A 74 -4.99 0.82 -2.53
N ARG A 75 -4.91 1.51 -3.68
CA ARG A 75 -6.03 2.27 -4.25
C ARG A 75 -7.19 1.36 -4.69
N ASP A 76 -6.86 0.25 -5.36
CA ASP A 76 -7.86 -0.70 -5.85
C ASP A 76 -8.53 -1.42 -4.67
N LEU A 77 -7.73 -1.89 -3.71
CA LEU A 77 -8.22 -2.53 -2.49
C LEU A 77 -9.08 -1.58 -1.64
N TYR A 78 -8.70 -0.30 -1.56
CA TYR A 78 -9.53 0.73 -0.93
C TYR A 78 -10.91 0.84 -1.60
N GLY A 79 -10.96 0.85 -2.93
CA GLY A 79 -12.22 0.81 -3.68
C GLY A 79 -13.02 -0.47 -3.43
N MET A 80 -12.35 -1.63 -3.39
CA MET A 80 -12.98 -2.93 -3.17
C MET A 80 -13.58 -3.07 -1.77
N ILE A 81 -12.88 -2.57 -0.72
CA ILE A 81 -13.40 -2.62 0.65
C ILE A 81 -14.62 -1.70 0.82
N ARG A 82 -14.62 -0.50 0.24
CA ARG A 82 -15.78 0.40 0.22
C ARG A 82 -17.00 -0.22 -0.47
N GLN A 83 -16.77 -1.00 -1.52
CA GLN A 83 -17.81 -1.69 -2.28
C GLN A 83 -18.25 -3.02 -1.64
N GLY A 84 -17.69 -3.41 -0.49
CA GLY A 84 -17.99 -4.70 0.13
C GLY A 84 -17.53 -5.91 -0.67
N ARG A 85 -16.64 -5.74 -1.64
CA ARG A 85 -16.05 -6.85 -2.40
C ARG A 85 -14.98 -7.61 -1.60
N ILE A 86 -14.34 -6.95 -0.64
CA ILE A 86 -13.48 -7.55 0.38
C ILE A 86 -13.92 -7.10 1.77
N ASP A 87 -13.59 -7.85 2.80
CA ASP A 87 -14.08 -7.67 4.17
C ASP A 87 -13.09 -6.95 5.06
N LEU A 88 -11.81 -7.24 4.86
CA LEU A 88 -10.65 -6.60 5.48
C LEU A 88 -9.60 -6.29 4.41
N ALA A 89 -8.80 -5.27 4.64
CA ALA A 89 -7.60 -5.04 3.84
C ALA A 89 -6.48 -4.46 4.70
N VAL A 90 -5.24 -4.81 4.36
CA VAL A 90 -4.07 -4.02 4.76
C VAL A 90 -3.80 -3.04 3.63
N LEU A 91 -3.70 -1.76 3.94
CA LEU A 91 -3.51 -0.69 2.95
C LEU A 91 -2.22 0.07 3.23
N GLY A 92 -1.45 0.34 2.18
CA GLY A 92 -0.34 1.28 2.23
C GLY A 92 -0.81 2.71 1.90
N SER A 93 -0.32 3.70 2.65
CA SER A 93 -0.63 5.12 2.40
C SER A 93 0.56 6.01 2.78
N THR A 94 0.54 7.28 2.37
CA THR A 94 1.56 8.28 2.76
C THR A 94 1.06 9.24 3.84
N GLN A 95 -0.21 9.13 4.20
CA GLN A 95 -0.88 9.89 5.26
C GLN A 95 -1.94 8.98 5.91
N PRO A 96 -2.37 9.26 7.15
CA PRO A 96 -3.48 8.54 7.75
C PRO A 96 -4.71 8.55 6.82
N ILE A 97 -5.32 7.39 6.65
CA ILE A 97 -6.54 7.26 5.84
C ILE A 97 -7.71 7.74 6.70
N VAL A 98 -8.36 8.82 6.25
CA VAL A 98 -9.57 9.36 6.88
C VAL A 98 -10.73 9.21 5.90
N ASP A 99 -11.70 8.37 6.22
CA ASP A 99 -12.87 8.07 5.40
C ASP A 99 -14.07 7.77 6.29
N GLN A 100 -15.22 8.37 6.01
CA GLN A 100 -16.44 8.15 6.80
C GLN A 100 -17.02 6.72 6.66
N TYR A 101 -16.64 6.00 5.61
CA TYR A 101 -17.11 4.64 5.32
C TYR A 101 -16.14 3.56 5.79
N LEU A 102 -14.91 3.94 6.18
CA LEU A 102 -13.88 3.01 6.60
C LEU A 102 -13.42 3.33 8.03
N GLU A 103 -13.31 2.29 8.81
CA GLU A 103 -12.56 2.27 10.06
C GLU A 103 -11.15 1.79 9.76
N THR A 104 -10.15 2.58 10.11
CA THR A 104 -8.75 2.29 9.82
C THR A 104 -7.92 2.36 11.09
N GLU A 105 -6.99 1.42 11.23
CA GLU A 105 -6.05 1.32 12.33
C GLU A 105 -4.63 1.28 11.81
N LEU A 106 -3.76 2.17 12.28
CA LEU A 106 -2.34 2.18 11.92
C LEU A 106 -1.63 0.99 12.59
N LEU A 107 -1.13 0.06 11.78
CA LEU A 107 -0.37 -1.09 12.23
C LEU A 107 1.13 -0.80 12.33
N LEU A 108 1.71 -0.29 11.22
CA LEU A 108 3.14 -0.04 11.09
C LEU A 108 3.39 1.29 10.37
N ASP A 109 4.48 1.94 10.76
CA ASP A 109 4.98 3.16 10.14
C ASP A 109 6.40 2.91 9.65
N LYS A 110 6.62 2.99 8.33
CA LYS A 110 7.85 2.63 7.64
C LYS A 110 8.41 3.82 6.87
N ARG A 111 9.71 3.81 6.58
CA ARG A 111 10.37 4.88 5.82
C ARG A 111 10.36 4.58 4.33
N PHE A 112 10.47 5.62 3.53
CA PHE A 112 10.94 5.51 2.16
C PHE A 112 12.45 5.67 2.14
N MET A 113 13.10 4.91 1.25
CA MET A 113 14.55 4.85 1.11
C MET A 113 14.93 5.13 -0.33
N ILE A 114 16.11 5.70 -0.53
CA ILE A 114 16.79 5.67 -1.83
C ILE A 114 17.51 4.33 -1.96
N VAL A 115 17.36 3.71 -3.11
CA VAL A 115 17.87 2.35 -3.35
C VAL A 115 18.85 2.40 -4.53
N VAL A 116 20.06 1.91 -4.31
CA VAL A 116 21.16 1.96 -5.28
C VAL A 116 21.88 0.61 -5.35
N PRO A 117 22.57 0.28 -6.46
CA PRO A 117 23.46 -0.87 -6.48
C PRO A 117 24.71 -0.61 -5.61
N PRO A 118 25.41 -1.64 -5.09
CA PRO A 118 26.64 -1.47 -4.31
C PRO A 118 27.76 -0.74 -5.03
N THR A 119 27.73 -0.76 -6.37
CA THR A 119 28.73 -0.08 -7.23
C THR A 119 28.47 1.42 -7.39
N HIS A 120 27.28 1.91 -7.02
CA HIS A 120 26.93 3.32 -7.15
C HIS A 120 27.73 4.20 -6.17
N PRO A 121 28.18 5.41 -6.54
CA PRO A 121 28.91 6.30 -5.63
C PRO A 121 28.18 6.58 -4.32
N LEU A 122 26.87 6.72 -4.36
CA LEU A 122 26.01 6.95 -3.18
C LEU A 122 26.06 5.80 -2.17
N SER A 123 26.39 4.56 -2.58
CA SER A 123 26.41 3.39 -1.69
C SER A 123 27.36 3.52 -0.50
N LYS A 124 28.29 4.47 -0.54
CA LYS A 124 29.27 4.77 0.51
C LYS A 124 28.76 5.79 1.54
N GLN A 125 27.59 6.35 1.33
CA GLN A 125 26.98 7.33 2.23
C GLN A 125 26.07 6.64 3.24
N ASP A 126 25.95 7.20 4.44
CA ASP A 126 25.01 6.71 5.46
C ASP A 126 23.59 7.21 5.23
N THR A 127 23.46 8.41 4.66
CA THR A 127 22.18 9.08 4.34
C THR A 127 22.35 9.95 3.11
N VAL A 128 21.24 10.30 2.47
CA VAL A 128 21.22 11.23 1.31
C VAL A 128 20.11 12.26 1.46
N SER A 129 20.39 13.52 1.07
CA SER A 129 19.34 14.51 0.90
C SER A 129 18.72 14.36 -0.49
N PHE A 130 17.41 14.45 -0.58
CA PHE A 130 16.71 14.33 -1.87
C PHE A 130 17.14 15.43 -2.85
N LYS A 131 17.49 16.60 -2.33
CA LYS A 131 18.01 17.71 -3.14
C LYS A 131 19.37 17.38 -3.79
N ASP A 132 20.23 16.68 -3.08
CA ASP A 132 21.60 16.36 -3.55
C ASP A 132 21.60 15.27 -4.64
N ILE A 133 20.53 14.49 -4.73
CA ILE A 133 20.36 13.42 -5.72
C ILE A 133 19.32 13.76 -6.82
N ALA A 134 18.91 15.03 -6.89
CA ALA A 134 17.88 15.46 -7.84
C ALA A 134 18.30 15.34 -9.31
N ASP A 135 19.60 15.36 -9.59
CA ASP A 135 20.17 15.19 -10.94
C ASP A 135 20.34 13.72 -11.35
N GLU A 136 20.14 12.78 -10.42
CA GLU A 136 20.18 11.34 -10.71
C GLU A 136 18.99 10.92 -11.58
N GLN A 137 19.15 9.81 -12.30
CA GLN A 137 18.08 9.17 -13.03
C GLN A 137 17.30 8.24 -12.07
N PHE A 138 15.98 8.35 -12.08
CA PHE A 138 15.12 7.53 -11.21
C PHE A 138 14.35 6.47 -11.99
N VAL A 139 14.25 5.28 -11.40
CA VAL A 139 13.28 4.25 -11.77
C VAL A 139 12.26 4.12 -10.64
N LEU A 140 10.98 4.21 -10.94
CA LEU A 140 9.89 4.28 -9.96
C LEU A 140 8.86 3.17 -10.20
N LEU A 141 8.05 2.89 -9.18
CA LEU A 141 6.78 2.21 -9.37
C LEU A 141 5.77 3.17 -10.01
N ASN A 142 4.78 2.63 -10.71
CA ASN A 142 3.73 3.42 -11.38
C ASN A 142 2.61 3.86 -10.40
N GLU A 143 1.57 4.53 -10.93
CA GLU A 143 0.47 5.12 -10.15
C GLU A 143 -0.46 4.13 -9.42
N HIS A 144 -0.34 2.82 -9.65
CA HIS A 144 -1.03 1.79 -8.86
C HIS A 144 -0.48 1.68 -7.44
N TYR A 145 0.73 2.20 -7.22
CA TYR A 145 1.41 2.25 -5.92
C TYR A 145 1.35 3.64 -5.29
N VAL A 146 1.61 3.72 -4.00
CA VAL A 146 1.65 5.00 -3.27
C VAL A 146 2.99 5.74 -3.44
N HIS A 147 4.01 5.06 -3.99
CA HIS A 147 5.37 5.57 -4.15
C HIS A 147 5.45 6.84 -5.02
N PRO A 148 4.80 6.92 -6.20
CA PRO A 148 4.85 8.13 -7.03
C PRO A 148 4.26 9.36 -6.33
N ALA A 149 3.22 9.18 -5.53
CA ALA A 149 2.63 10.29 -4.76
C ALA A 149 3.60 10.80 -3.69
N ALA A 150 4.29 9.89 -2.97
CA ALA A 150 5.33 10.23 -1.99
C ALA A 150 6.51 10.95 -2.66
N PHE A 151 7.00 10.42 -3.78
CA PHE A 151 8.09 10.99 -4.56
C PHE A 151 7.76 12.40 -5.08
N THR A 152 6.59 12.57 -5.69
CA THR A 152 6.13 13.87 -6.19
C THR A 152 5.99 14.89 -5.07
N LYS A 153 5.47 14.48 -3.90
CA LYS A 153 5.36 15.35 -2.74
C LYS A 153 6.75 15.82 -2.27
N LEU A 154 7.71 14.89 -2.18
CA LEU A 154 9.09 15.20 -1.77
C LEU A 154 9.77 16.13 -2.77
N SER A 155 9.64 15.88 -4.08
CA SER A 155 10.16 16.75 -5.15
C SER A 155 9.64 18.18 -5.05
N LYS A 156 8.33 18.34 -4.77
CA LYS A 156 7.73 19.68 -4.56
C LYS A 156 8.27 20.37 -3.32
N GLN A 157 8.45 19.66 -2.22
CA GLN A 157 8.96 20.20 -0.96
C GLN A 157 10.42 20.64 -1.06
N THR A 158 11.23 19.92 -1.84
CA THR A 158 12.64 20.22 -2.06
C THR A 158 12.88 21.15 -3.25
N HIS A 159 11.81 21.55 -3.97
CA HIS A 159 11.88 22.36 -5.19
C HIS A 159 12.79 21.75 -6.27
N THR A 160 12.75 20.41 -6.41
CA THR A 160 13.53 19.66 -7.38
C THR A 160 12.67 19.08 -8.49
N HIS A 161 13.29 18.73 -9.63
CA HIS A 161 12.64 18.13 -10.79
C HIS A 161 13.40 16.88 -11.24
N PRO A 162 13.41 15.78 -10.43
CA PRO A 162 14.18 14.59 -10.75
C PRO A 162 13.73 13.96 -12.06
N LYS A 163 14.71 13.43 -12.81
CA LYS A 163 14.44 12.76 -14.07
C LYS A 163 14.01 11.32 -13.84
N VAL A 164 12.74 11.00 -14.09
CA VAL A 164 12.23 9.63 -14.08
C VAL A 164 12.43 9.03 -15.46
N VAL A 165 13.30 8.02 -15.58
CA VAL A 165 13.63 7.37 -16.86
C VAL A 165 12.75 6.16 -17.15
N TYR A 166 12.16 5.54 -16.10
CA TYR A 166 11.25 4.42 -16.26
C TYR A 166 10.27 4.30 -15.09
N GLN A 167 9.06 3.80 -15.39
CA GLN A 167 8.06 3.44 -14.39
C GLN A 167 7.61 2.00 -14.60
N SER A 168 7.63 1.20 -13.53
CA SER A 168 7.26 -0.22 -13.54
C SER A 168 6.00 -0.47 -12.72
N ASN A 169 5.20 -1.45 -13.15
CA ASN A 169 4.16 -2.05 -12.31
C ASN A 169 4.67 -3.29 -11.54
N ASP A 170 5.93 -3.68 -11.74
CA ASP A 170 6.56 -4.84 -11.13
C ASP A 170 7.79 -4.43 -10.31
N LEU A 171 7.76 -4.76 -9.02
CA LEU A 171 8.83 -4.47 -8.07
C LEU A 171 10.13 -5.22 -8.43
N THR A 172 10.03 -6.44 -8.97
CA THR A 172 11.19 -7.26 -9.34
C THR A 172 11.93 -6.66 -10.52
N ILE A 173 11.18 -6.20 -11.54
CA ILE A 173 11.75 -5.48 -12.69
C ILE A 173 12.43 -4.20 -12.22
N LEU A 174 11.77 -3.41 -11.36
CA LEU A 174 12.34 -2.17 -10.83
C LEU A 174 13.67 -2.44 -10.11
N LYS A 175 13.70 -3.41 -9.18
CA LYS A 175 14.92 -3.78 -8.44
C LYS A 175 16.03 -4.26 -9.38
N SER A 176 15.68 -4.98 -10.44
CA SER A 176 16.65 -5.41 -11.47
C SER A 176 17.23 -4.23 -12.22
N MET A 177 16.42 -3.24 -12.60
CA MET A 177 16.90 -2.02 -13.25
C MET A 177 17.83 -1.20 -12.35
N VAL A 178 17.55 -1.15 -11.05
CA VAL A 178 18.46 -0.52 -10.08
C VAL A 178 19.78 -1.28 -10.02
N ARG A 179 19.77 -2.62 -9.96
CA ARG A 179 21.01 -3.43 -9.95
C ARG A 179 21.87 -3.20 -11.20
N GLU A 180 21.23 -3.05 -12.35
CA GLU A 180 21.91 -2.76 -13.63
C GLU A 180 22.29 -1.28 -13.79
N ASN A 181 22.11 -0.47 -12.74
CA ASN A 181 22.45 0.96 -12.70
C ASN A 181 21.77 1.79 -13.80
N VAL A 182 20.54 1.42 -14.20
CA VAL A 182 19.70 2.19 -15.13
C VAL A 182 19.21 3.49 -14.49
N GLY A 183 19.04 3.45 -13.17
CA GLY A 183 18.68 4.59 -12.33
C GLY A 183 18.57 4.16 -10.88
N ILE A 184 18.49 5.14 -9.99
CA ILE A 184 18.28 4.89 -8.56
C ILE A 184 16.78 4.68 -8.25
N GLY A 185 16.49 3.88 -7.23
CA GLY A 185 15.11 3.57 -6.82
C GLY A 185 14.64 4.45 -5.66
N PHE A 186 13.32 4.67 -5.58
CA PHE A 186 12.65 5.22 -4.41
C PHE A 186 11.60 4.22 -3.93
N LEU A 187 11.88 3.51 -2.83
CA LEU A 187 11.07 2.39 -2.35
C LEU A 187 10.82 2.49 -0.85
N ALA A 188 9.70 1.92 -0.39
CA ALA A 188 9.52 1.67 1.04
C ALA A 188 10.57 0.67 1.54
N GLU A 189 11.10 0.86 2.76
CA GLU A 189 12.17 0.02 3.32
C GLU A 189 11.83 -1.47 3.34
N ILE A 190 10.54 -1.82 3.44
CA ILE A 190 10.06 -3.19 3.42
C ILE A 190 10.09 -3.86 2.04
N ALA A 191 10.35 -3.08 0.98
CA ALA A 191 10.36 -3.59 -0.40
C ALA A 191 11.72 -4.17 -0.82
N VAL A 192 12.76 -3.99 0.00
CA VAL A 192 14.13 -4.40 -0.33
C VAL A 192 14.65 -5.35 0.75
N HIS A 193 15.15 -6.50 0.32
CA HIS A 193 15.66 -7.56 1.17
C HIS A 193 17.17 -7.79 0.92
N PRO A 194 17.90 -8.42 1.86
CA PRO A 194 19.32 -8.69 1.70
C PRO A 194 19.70 -9.43 0.40
N GLU A 195 18.83 -10.34 -0.05
CA GLU A 195 19.00 -11.11 -1.29
C GLU A 195 18.85 -10.26 -2.57
N ASP A 196 18.35 -9.05 -2.47
CA ASP A 196 18.28 -8.13 -3.61
C ASP A 196 19.65 -7.55 -3.98
N HIS A 197 20.65 -7.65 -3.09
CA HIS A 197 21.98 -7.09 -3.26
C HIS A 197 21.94 -5.59 -3.62
N LEU A 198 21.08 -4.83 -2.96
CA LEU A 198 20.93 -3.39 -3.11
C LEU A 198 21.23 -2.68 -1.79
N VAL A 199 21.71 -1.45 -1.88
CA VAL A 199 21.98 -0.58 -0.73
C VAL A 199 20.80 0.37 -0.55
N CYS A 200 20.25 0.41 0.67
CA CYS A 200 19.16 1.29 1.06
C CYS A 200 19.70 2.47 1.86
N LEU A 201 19.48 3.67 1.36
CA LEU A 201 19.94 4.91 1.98
C LEU A 201 18.76 5.67 2.57
N PRO A 202 18.73 5.92 3.88
CA PRO A 202 17.75 6.79 4.49
C PRO A 202 17.87 8.23 3.94
N LEU A 203 16.71 8.89 3.80
CA LEU A 203 16.70 10.33 3.51
C LEU A 203 17.11 11.11 4.76
N SER A 204 17.91 12.17 4.57
CA SER A 204 18.29 13.11 5.61
C SER A 204 17.43 14.37 5.65
N ASP A 205 16.46 14.49 4.75
CA ASP A 205 15.54 15.63 4.67
C ASP A 205 14.73 15.77 5.97
N GLU A 206 14.48 17.01 6.41
CA GLU A 206 13.75 17.31 7.66
C GLU A 206 12.32 16.74 7.63
N VAL A 207 11.65 16.84 6.48
CA VAL A 207 10.30 16.30 6.28
C VAL A 207 10.36 15.14 5.30
N GLN A 208 10.27 13.94 5.83
CA GLN A 208 10.33 12.71 5.04
C GLN A 208 8.94 12.10 4.85
N PRO A 209 8.62 11.60 3.65
CA PRO A 209 7.41 10.83 3.46
C PRO A 209 7.46 9.52 4.26
N ARG A 210 6.30 9.10 4.79
CA ARG A 210 6.15 7.84 5.51
C ARG A 210 5.33 6.86 4.69
N PHE A 211 5.64 5.58 4.84
CA PHE A 211 4.85 4.49 4.30
C PHE A 211 4.05 3.86 5.45
N LEU A 212 2.81 4.35 5.60
CA LEU A 212 1.91 3.90 6.64
C LEU A 212 1.18 2.64 6.19
N ILE A 213 1.18 1.61 7.04
CA ILE A 213 0.48 0.36 6.81
C ILE A 213 -0.67 0.31 7.80
N SER A 214 -1.91 0.32 7.28
CA SER A 214 -3.12 0.35 8.10
C SER A 214 -4.02 -0.84 7.78
N LEU A 215 -4.61 -1.42 8.82
CA LEU A 215 -5.75 -2.33 8.68
C LEU A 215 -7.01 -1.51 8.42
N ALA A 216 -7.83 -1.94 7.48
CA ALA A 216 -9.06 -1.26 7.10
C ALA A 216 -10.23 -2.23 7.03
N LYS A 217 -11.40 -1.79 7.53
CA LYS A 217 -12.70 -2.45 7.40
C LYS A 217 -13.78 -1.38 7.18
N ARG A 218 -14.98 -1.77 6.73
CA ARG A 218 -16.09 -0.82 6.64
C ARG A 218 -16.66 -0.49 8.03
N THR A 219 -17.09 0.77 8.21
CA THR A 219 -17.72 1.24 9.46
C THR A 219 -19.08 0.57 9.72
N GLN A 220 -19.84 0.33 8.64
CA GLN A 220 -21.21 -0.20 8.73
C GLN A 220 -21.27 -1.62 8.17
N GLN A 221 -20.54 -2.56 8.79
CA GLN A 221 -20.64 -3.97 8.44
C GLN A 221 -20.88 -4.82 9.69
N ILE A 222 -21.56 -5.94 9.48
CA ILE A 222 -21.68 -6.95 10.53
C ILE A 222 -20.32 -7.64 10.67
N VAL A 223 -19.67 -7.46 11.81
CA VAL A 223 -18.40 -8.13 12.12
C VAL A 223 -18.70 -9.57 12.48
N THR A 224 -18.10 -10.50 11.75
CA THR A 224 -18.26 -11.95 12.02
C THR A 224 -17.20 -12.42 13.02
N PRO A 225 -17.47 -13.53 13.77
CA PRO A 225 -16.45 -14.12 14.66
C PRO A 225 -15.15 -14.46 13.93
N LEU A 226 -15.22 -14.91 12.68
CA LEU A 226 -14.04 -15.16 11.85
C LEU A 226 -13.23 -13.88 11.60
N GLN A 227 -13.91 -12.79 11.32
CA GLN A 227 -13.25 -11.49 11.11
C GLN A 227 -12.55 -11.00 12.38
N GLU A 228 -13.19 -11.14 13.55
CA GLU A 228 -12.58 -10.80 14.84
C GLU A 228 -11.31 -11.62 15.11
N GLN A 229 -11.37 -12.94 14.88
CA GLN A 229 -10.22 -13.83 15.02
C GLN A 229 -9.07 -13.44 14.10
N VAL A 230 -9.35 -13.14 12.82
CA VAL A 230 -8.33 -12.69 11.86
C VAL A 230 -7.69 -11.37 12.30
N VAL A 231 -8.47 -10.41 12.75
CA VAL A 231 -7.97 -9.12 13.29
C VAL A 231 -7.08 -9.35 14.50
N GLN A 232 -7.50 -10.20 15.44
CA GLN A 232 -6.70 -10.55 16.63
C GLN A 232 -5.35 -11.16 16.26
N VAL A 233 -5.33 -12.09 15.29
CA VAL A 233 -4.09 -12.72 14.82
C VAL A 233 -3.18 -11.71 14.12
N ILE A 234 -3.73 -10.76 13.36
CA ILE A 234 -2.95 -9.67 12.78
C ILE A 234 -2.30 -8.81 13.88
N HIS A 235 -3.02 -8.48 14.95
CA HIS A 235 -2.46 -7.72 16.08
C HIS A 235 -1.36 -8.50 16.82
N GLU A 236 -1.53 -9.80 17.04
CA GLU A 236 -0.51 -10.68 17.63
C GLU A 236 0.77 -10.63 16.78
N PHE A 237 0.63 -10.81 15.48
CA PHE A 237 1.74 -10.74 14.52
C PHE A 237 2.43 -9.38 14.55
N VAL A 238 1.70 -8.27 14.47
CA VAL A 238 2.26 -6.91 14.45
C VAL A 238 3.02 -6.60 15.75
N THR A 239 2.49 -7.05 16.88
CA THR A 239 3.15 -6.89 18.18
C THR A 239 4.49 -7.63 18.21
N ALA A 240 4.54 -8.85 17.68
CA ALA A 240 5.78 -9.61 17.57
C ALA A 240 6.81 -8.92 16.64
N GLN A 241 6.35 -8.34 15.51
CA GLN A 241 7.23 -7.59 14.61
C GLN A 241 7.84 -6.33 15.28
N LYS A 242 7.07 -5.58 16.06
CA LYS A 242 7.56 -4.39 16.78
C LYS A 242 8.65 -4.77 17.79
N ASN A 243 8.47 -5.86 18.52
CA ASN A 243 9.42 -6.34 19.52
C ASN A 243 10.73 -6.88 18.89
N SER A 244 10.68 -7.39 17.65
CA SER A 244 11.86 -7.89 16.94
C SER A 244 12.69 -6.78 16.27
N SER A 245 12.13 -5.57 16.15
CA SER A 245 12.77 -4.41 15.50
C SER A 245 13.34 -3.39 16.51
N SER A 246 13.19 -3.66 17.81
CA SER A 246 13.75 -2.88 18.93
C SER A 246 15.02 -3.52 19.46
#